data_1e45e5e1ee202084d53bf912707873cb
#
_entry.id   1e45e5e1ee202084d53bf912707873cb
#
_cell.length_a   1.000
_cell.length_b   1.000
_cell.length_c   1.000
_cell.angle_alpha   90.00
_cell.angle_beta   90.00
_cell.angle_gamma   90.00
#
_symmetry.space_group_name_H-M   'P 1'
#
loop_
_entity.id
_entity.type
_entity.pdbx_description
1 polymer ?
#
loop_
_entity_poly.entity_id
_entity_poly.type
_entity_poly.pdbx_seq_one_letter_code
_entity_poly.pdbx_strand_id
1 'polypeptide(L)'
;MKKILMLIFVTLIASPISAFAAGHENKVQAYLEAEVSKWIGSKELIDAVAQQNINHLGITEDEIDRLDQRWRKERNLGGGKLVSSVMGNDLSSWLRGIKAASGGVITEIFVMDNVGLNVGQTNGTGDFMQGDEAKWQKTYLIGPGVFFIDGVEEDGGVMASQASITINRDNGYRLGAATIGINVEALK
;
A
#
# COMPACT_ATOMS: atom_id res chain seq x y z
N MET A 1 52.84 27.15 -31.48
CA MET A 1 51.68 27.22 -30.58
C MET A 1 51.16 25.79 -30.41
N LYS A 2 51.45 25.15 -29.28
CA LYS A 2 51.00 23.77 -28.98
C LYS A 2 49.64 23.84 -28.28
N LYS A 3 48.60 23.25 -28.89
CA LYS A 3 47.26 23.11 -28.29
C LYS A 3 47.31 21.93 -27.33
N ILE A 4 47.13 22.19 -26.04
CA ILE A 4 46.97 21.17 -24.99
C ILE A 4 45.50 20.75 -25.04
N LEU A 5 45.23 19.50 -25.37
CA LEU A 5 43.91 18.85 -25.32
C LEU A 5 43.71 18.34 -23.90
N MET A 6 42.84 19.00 -23.13
CA MET A 6 42.51 18.62 -21.76
C MET A 6 41.40 17.55 -21.83
N LEU A 7 41.77 16.30 -21.54
CA LEU A 7 40.81 15.18 -21.48
C LEU A 7 40.13 15.23 -20.11
N ILE A 8 38.82 15.58 -20.09
CA ILE A 8 38.03 15.53 -18.87
C ILE A 8 37.54 14.07 -18.70
N PHE A 9 38.11 13.39 -17.70
CA PHE A 9 37.59 12.10 -17.24
C PHE A 9 36.35 12.36 -16.40
N VAL A 10 35.15 12.09 -16.97
CA VAL A 10 33.92 12.01 -16.18
C VAL A 10 33.88 10.60 -15.55
N THR A 11 34.24 10.52 -14.29
CA THR A 11 34.01 9.30 -13.49
C THR A 11 32.53 9.21 -13.18
N LEU A 12 31.83 8.28 -13.85
CA LEU A 12 30.48 7.90 -13.53
C LEU A 12 30.49 7.15 -12.18
N ILE A 13 30.14 7.86 -11.10
CA ILE A 13 29.94 7.24 -9.79
C ILE A 13 28.58 6.53 -9.89
N ALA A 14 28.61 5.23 -10.14
CA ALA A 14 27.41 4.40 -10.02
C ALA A 14 26.97 4.40 -8.57
N SER A 15 25.85 5.05 -8.27
CA SER A 15 25.28 5.09 -6.93
C SER A 15 24.90 3.67 -6.48
N PRO A 16 25.19 3.27 -5.23
CA PRO A 16 24.87 1.92 -4.72
C PRO A 16 23.37 1.60 -4.64
N ILE A 17 22.50 2.57 -4.90
CA ILE A 17 21.04 2.43 -4.93
C ILE A 17 20.58 1.38 -5.96
N SER A 18 21.28 1.24 -7.11
CA SER A 18 20.88 0.28 -8.16
C SER A 18 21.04 -1.19 -7.78
N ALA A 19 21.91 -1.53 -6.82
CA ALA A 19 22.12 -2.93 -6.41
C ALA A 19 21.08 -3.38 -5.35
N PHE A 20 20.55 -2.47 -4.55
CA PHE A 20 19.46 -2.74 -3.59
C PHE A 20 18.12 -2.99 -4.31
N ALA A 21 17.86 -2.29 -5.42
CA ALA A 21 16.62 -2.37 -6.16
C ALA A 21 16.37 -3.76 -6.80
N ALA A 22 17.40 -4.48 -7.20
CA ALA A 22 17.26 -5.76 -7.91
C ALA A 22 17.03 -7.00 -7.01
N GLY A 23 17.13 -6.85 -5.68
CA GLY A 23 17.04 -8.00 -4.75
C GLY A 23 15.88 -7.96 -3.77
N HIS A 24 15.21 -6.81 -3.61
CA HIS A 24 14.15 -6.66 -2.60
C HIS A 24 12.86 -7.37 -3.03
N GLU A 25 12.50 -7.35 -4.31
CA GLU A 25 11.25 -7.91 -4.81
C GLU A 25 11.07 -9.38 -4.41
N ASN A 26 12.12 -10.21 -4.58
CA ASN A 26 12.06 -11.63 -4.22
C ASN A 26 11.85 -11.83 -2.70
N LYS A 27 12.51 -11.01 -1.88
CA LYS A 27 12.35 -11.08 -0.42
C LYS A 27 10.96 -10.62 0.01
N VAL A 28 10.46 -9.52 -0.57
CA VAL A 28 9.12 -9.02 -0.34
C VAL A 28 8.08 -10.06 -0.76
N GLN A 29 8.23 -10.65 -1.95
CA GLN A 29 7.35 -11.73 -2.42
C GLN A 29 7.35 -12.92 -1.46
N ALA A 30 8.52 -13.38 -1.04
CA ALA A 30 8.61 -14.49 -0.07
C ALA A 30 7.90 -14.14 1.26
N TYR A 31 8.00 -12.90 1.72
CA TYR A 31 7.29 -12.44 2.91
C TYR A 31 5.75 -12.42 2.69
N LEU A 32 5.28 -11.95 1.53
CA LEU A 32 3.85 -12.00 1.18
C LEU A 32 3.32 -13.43 1.23
N GLU A 33 4.04 -14.36 0.61
CA GLU A 33 3.66 -15.78 0.55
C GLU A 33 3.72 -16.46 1.93
N ALA A 34 4.70 -16.13 2.76
CA ALA A 34 4.88 -16.76 4.07
C ALA A 34 3.99 -16.17 5.17
N GLU A 35 3.81 -14.85 5.19
CA GLU A 35 3.19 -14.15 6.31
C GLU A 35 1.86 -13.48 5.96
N VAL A 36 1.78 -12.76 4.83
CA VAL A 36 0.56 -12.05 4.45
C VAL A 36 -0.53 -13.03 4.02
N SER A 37 -0.17 -14.13 3.37
CA SER A 37 -1.10 -15.20 3.00
C SER A 37 -1.91 -15.77 4.18
N LYS A 38 -1.39 -15.70 5.40
CA LYS A 38 -2.06 -16.21 6.60
C LYS A 38 -3.29 -15.41 7.01
N TRP A 39 -3.38 -14.15 6.59
CA TRP A 39 -4.44 -13.25 7.04
C TRP A 39 -5.19 -12.50 5.92
N ILE A 40 -4.65 -12.45 4.69
CA ILE A 40 -5.29 -11.70 3.58
C ILE A 40 -6.68 -12.24 3.21
N GLY A 41 -6.96 -13.51 3.51
CA GLY A 41 -8.25 -14.15 3.32
C GLY A 41 -9.09 -14.25 4.61
N SER A 42 -8.71 -13.56 5.69
CA SER A 42 -9.43 -13.64 6.96
C SER A 42 -10.85 -13.09 6.86
N LYS A 43 -11.72 -13.62 7.73
CA LYS A 43 -13.14 -13.22 7.78
C LYS A 43 -13.27 -11.74 8.12
N GLU A 44 -12.46 -11.22 9.03
CA GLU A 44 -12.43 -9.83 9.46
C GLU A 44 -12.20 -8.88 8.29
N LEU A 45 -11.25 -9.22 7.44
CA LEU A 45 -10.88 -8.41 6.27
C LEU A 45 -11.94 -8.53 5.16
N ILE A 46 -12.34 -9.76 4.83
CA ILE A 46 -13.33 -10.05 3.78
C ILE A 46 -14.67 -9.38 4.08
N ASP A 47 -15.17 -9.49 5.31
CA ASP A 47 -16.46 -8.92 5.70
C ASP A 47 -16.42 -7.39 5.71
N ALA A 48 -15.34 -6.77 6.19
CA ALA A 48 -15.21 -5.31 6.20
C ALA A 48 -15.20 -4.73 4.79
N VAL A 49 -14.42 -5.32 3.86
CA VAL A 49 -14.37 -4.87 2.47
C VAL A 49 -15.70 -5.11 1.77
N ALA A 50 -16.30 -6.29 1.96
CA ALA A 50 -17.61 -6.60 1.36
C ALA A 50 -18.71 -5.66 1.86
N GLN A 51 -18.71 -5.30 3.14
CA GLN A 51 -19.69 -4.36 3.68
C GLN A 51 -19.51 -2.95 3.11
N GLN A 52 -18.27 -2.48 2.96
CA GLN A 52 -18.03 -1.18 2.34
C GLN A 52 -18.44 -1.18 0.87
N ASN A 53 -18.17 -2.25 0.11
CA ASN A 53 -18.62 -2.39 -1.27
C ASN A 53 -20.15 -2.30 -1.39
N ILE A 54 -20.89 -2.85 -0.42
CA ILE A 54 -22.37 -2.71 -0.36
C ILE A 54 -22.76 -1.24 -0.09
N ASN A 55 -22.09 -0.59 0.85
CA ASN A 55 -22.36 0.80 1.22
C ASN A 55 -22.05 1.77 0.08
N HIS A 56 -21.08 1.43 -0.78
CA HIS A 56 -20.67 2.23 -1.94
C HIS A 56 -21.30 1.76 -3.25
N LEU A 57 -22.33 0.89 -3.20
CA LEU A 57 -23.01 0.44 -4.40
C LEU A 57 -23.63 1.62 -5.15
N GLY A 58 -23.16 1.87 -6.38
CA GLY A 58 -23.62 2.98 -7.21
C GLY A 58 -23.05 4.35 -6.82
N ILE A 59 -22.02 4.40 -5.97
CA ILE A 59 -21.30 5.65 -5.67
C ILE A 59 -20.79 6.30 -6.96
N THR A 60 -20.98 7.60 -7.08
CA THR A 60 -20.56 8.39 -8.26
C THR A 60 -19.12 8.91 -8.09
N GLU A 61 -18.47 9.23 -9.21
CA GLU A 61 -17.14 9.88 -9.18
C GLU A 61 -17.17 11.18 -8.38
N ASP A 62 -18.20 12.02 -8.53
CA ASP A 62 -18.35 13.25 -7.76
C ASP A 62 -18.45 13.00 -6.24
N GLU A 63 -19.01 11.88 -5.82
CA GLU A 63 -19.08 11.49 -4.40
C GLU A 63 -17.72 10.98 -3.91
N ILE A 64 -17.01 10.21 -4.73
CA ILE A 64 -15.63 9.78 -4.46
C ILE A 64 -14.73 10.99 -4.26
N ASP A 65 -14.75 11.95 -5.19
CA ASP A 65 -13.97 13.18 -5.11
C ASP A 65 -14.29 13.99 -3.85
N ARG A 66 -15.57 14.10 -3.49
CA ARG A 66 -15.98 14.80 -2.24
C ARG A 66 -15.45 14.09 -0.99
N LEU A 67 -15.46 12.77 -0.97
CA LEU A 67 -14.92 11.99 0.14
C LEU A 67 -13.40 12.18 0.25
N ASP A 68 -12.69 12.15 -0.86
CA ASP A 68 -11.25 12.34 -0.89
C ASP A 68 -10.85 13.76 -0.45
N GLN A 69 -11.50 14.79 -0.98
CA GLN A 69 -11.27 16.18 -0.57
C GLN A 69 -11.56 16.39 0.92
N ARG A 70 -12.64 15.76 1.42
CA ARG A 70 -12.98 15.79 2.84
C ARG A 70 -11.92 15.11 3.69
N TRP A 71 -11.42 13.94 3.28
CA TRP A 71 -10.35 13.23 3.95
C TRP A 71 -9.09 14.10 4.07
N ARG A 72 -8.60 14.64 2.94
CA ARG A 72 -7.44 15.52 2.89
C ARG A 72 -7.60 16.72 3.82
N LYS A 73 -8.78 17.35 3.81
CA LYS A 73 -9.11 18.47 4.72
C LYS A 73 -9.06 18.03 6.18
N GLU A 74 -9.71 16.94 6.54
CA GLU A 74 -9.75 16.43 7.90
C GLU A 74 -8.35 16.05 8.38
N ARG A 75 -7.53 15.41 7.52
CA ARG A 75 -6.12 15.10 7.82
C ARG A 75 -5.30 16.36 8.13
N ASN A 76 -5.42 17.38 7.31
CA ASN A 76 -4.71 18.65 7.49
C ASN A 76 -5.13 19.40 8.77
N LEU A 77 -6.35 19.18 9.26
CA LEU A 77 -6.86 19.73 10.51
C LEU A 77 -6.53 18.86 11.74
N GLY A 78 -5.79 17.77 11.56
CA GLY A 78 -5.44 16.84 12.65
C GLY A 78 -6.52 15.83 12.99
N GLY A 79 -7.59 15.72 12.20
CA GLY A 79 -8.65 14.73 12.34
C GLY A 79 -10.03 15.25 11.95
N GLY A 80 -11.01 14.33 11.91
CA GLY A 80 -12.39 14.61 11.59
C GLY A 80 -13.23 13.34 11.56
N LYS A 81 -14.52 13.45 11.23
CA LYS A 81 -15.45 12.31 11.28
C LYS A 81 -15.08 11.19 10.32
N LEU A 82 -14.67 11.52 9.07
CA LEU A 82 -14.30 10.51 8.09
C LEU A 82 -13.00 9.83 8.48
N VAL A 83 -11.98 10.60 8.82
CA VAL A 83 -10.70 10.07 9.32
C VAL A 83 -10.93 9.17 10.54
N SER A 84 -11.70 9.64 11.52
CA SER A 84 -12.00 8.87 12.73
C SER A 84 -12.79 7.59 12.44
N SER A 85 -13.71 7.60 11.48
CA SER A 85 -14.50 6.42 11.12
C SER A 85 -13.66 5.32 10.47
N VAL A 86 -12.67 5.69 9.67
CA VAL A 86 -11.77 4.74 9.02
C VAL A 86 -10.67 4.27 9.99
N MET A 87 -9.99 5.22 10.65
CA MET A 87 -8.88 4.90 11.55
C MET A 87 -9.33 4.20 12.85
N GLY A 88 -10.56 4.39 13.27
CA GLY A 88 -11.12 3.88 14.52
C GLY A 88 -11.97 2.63 14.37
N ASN A 89 -12.19 2.11 13.16
CA ASN A 89 -13.02 0.93 12.96
C ASN A 89 -12.31 -0.38 13.38
N ASP A 90 -13.08 -1.46 13.45
CA ASP A 90 -12.60 -2.78 13.89
C ASP A 90 -11.50 -3.32 12.95
N LEU A 91 -11.64 -3.12 11.64
CA LEU A 91 -10.62 -3.54 10.67
C LEU A 91 -9.29 -2.83 10.94
N SER A 92 -9.30 -1.51 11.09
CA SER A 92 -8.08 -0.74 11.37
C SER A 92 -7.43 -1.15 12.70
N SER A 93 -8.24 -1.46 13.70
CA SER A 93 -7.74 -1.98 14.98
C SER A 93 -7.08 -3.35 14.82
N TRP A 94 -7.69 -4.24 14.07
CA TRP A 94 -7.15 -5.57 13.77
C TRP A 94 -5.86 -5.49 12.95
N LEU A 95 -5.81 -4.64 11.91
CA LEU A 95 -4.61 -4.40 11.11
C LEU A 95 -3.44 -3.87 11.95
N ARG A 96 -3.70 -2.98 12.92
CA ARG A 96 -2.66 -2.53 13.87
C ARG A 96 -2.11 -3.67 14.70
N GLY A 97 -2.93 -4.65 15.07
CA GLY A 97 -2.48 -5.88 15.72
C GLY A 97 -1.52 -6.69 14.86
N ILE A 98 -1.83 -6.88 13.57
CA ILE A 98 -0.96 -7.54 12.59
C ILE A 98 0.36 -6.79 12.44
N LYS A 99 0.30 -5.47 12.24
CA LYS A 99 1.51 -4.63 12.16
C LYS A 99 2.39 -4.80 13.40
N ALA A 100 1.81 -4.72 14.58
CA ALA A 100 2.55 -4.86 15.84
C ALA A 100 3.21 -6.25 15.97
N ALA A 101 2.50 -7.32 15.57
CA ALA A 101 3.01 -8.69 15.59
C ALA A 101 4.15 -8.95 14.59
N SER A 102 4.32 -8.12 13.56
CA SER A 102 5.38 -8.26 12.55
C SER A 102 6.79 -7.97 13.07
N GLY A 103 6.92 -7.44 14.28
CA GLY A 103 8.24 -7.11 14.85
C GLY A 103 9.00 -6.02 14.08
N GLY A 104 8.29 -5.10 13.43
CA GLY A 104 8.86 -3.98 12.69
C GLY A 104 9.09 -4.24 11.19
N VAL A 105 8.72 -5.42 10.69
CA VAL A 105 8.78 -5.70 9.24
C VAL A 105 7.69 -4.92 8.50
N ILE A 106 6.47 -4.86 9.03
CA ILE A 106 5.38 -4.08 8.44
C ILE A 106 5.44 -2.64 8.95
N THR A 107 5.58 -1.68 8.04
CA THR A 107 5.58 -0.23 8.33
C THR A 107 4.16 0.34 8.32
N GLU A 108 3.32 -0.14 7.41
CA GLU A 108 1.92 0.25 7.30
C GLU A 108 1.08 -0.86 6.66
N ILE A 109 -0.23 -0.80 6.85
CA ILE A 109 -1.21 -1.57 6.08
C ILE A 109 -2.39 -0.65 5.81
N PHE A 110 -2.89 -0.64 4.57
CA PHE A 110 -4.19 -0.06 4.24
C PHE A 110 -4.92 -0.96 3.24
N VAL A 111 -6.23 -0.96 3.36
CA VAL A 111 -7.15 -1.82 2.62
C VAL A 111 -8.11 -0.96 1.84
N MET A 112 -8.27 -1.27 0.57
CA MET A 112 -9.10 -0.54 -0.38
C MET A 112 -10.26 -1.42 -0.85
N ASP A 113 -11.40 -0.81 -1.10
CA ASP A 113 -12.59 -1.44 -1.65
C ASP A 113 -12.54 -1.59 -3.18
N ASN A 114 -13.65 -2.01 -3.78
CA ASN A 114 -13.79 -2.25 -5.22
C ASN A 114 -13.77 -0.97 -6.09
N VAL A 115 -13.81 0.20 -5.48
CA VAL A 115 -13.66 1.50 -6.17
C VAL A 115 -12.38 2.23 -5.75
N GLY A 116 -11.55 1.60 -4.93
CA GLY A 116 -10.25 2.13 -4.50
C GLY A 116 -10.31 3.06 -3.28
N LEU A 117 -11.43 3.11 -2.57
CA LEU A 117 -11.54 3.90 -1.33
C LEU A 117 -11.05 3.10 -0.12
N ASN A 118 -10.36 3.76 0.80
CA ASN A 118 -9.84 3.14 2.02
C ASN A 118 -10.96 2.58 2.91
N VAL A 119 -10.85 1.32 3.30
CA VAL A 119 -11.77 0.61 4.22
C VAL A 119 -11.25 0.65 5.65
N GLY A 120 -9.95 0.44 5.81
CA GLY A 120 -9.26 0.45 7.09
C GLY A 120 -7.76 0.54 6.88
N GLN A 121 -7.04 1.04 7.90
CA GLN A 121 -5.60 1.27 7.79
C GLN A 121 -4.91 1.41 9.15
N THR A 122 -3.62 1.14 9.18
CA THR A 122 -2.81 1.27 10.41
C THR A 122 -2.35 2.69 10.65
N ASN A 123 -1.96 3.38 9.57
CA ASN A 123 -1.50 4.76 9.54
C ASN A 123 -2.46 5.55 8.65
N GLY A 124 -2.56 6.84 8.80
CA GLY A 124 -3.41 7.64 7.91
C GLY A 124 -2.72 7.92 6.58
N THR A 125 -3.28 7.45 5.47
CA THR A 125 -2.86 7.83 4.12
C THR A 125 -3.06 9.32 3.84
N GLY A 126 -2.37 9.87 2.85
CA GLY A 126 -2.51 11.28 2.42
C GLY A 126 -3.91 11.56 1.86
N ASP A 127 -4.46 10.62 1.13
CA ASP A 127 -5.75 10.65 0.46
C ASP A 127 -6.63 9.46 0.84
N PHE A 128 -7.91 9.55 0.52
CA PHE A 128 -8.89 8.51 0.77
C PHE A 128 -9.06 7.60 -0.44
N MET A 129 -8.95 8.19 -1.64
CA MET A 129 -9.06 7.53 -2.93
C MET A 129 -7.66 7.06 -3.37
N GLN A 130 -7.51 5.78 -3.62
CA GLN A 130 -6.28 5.10 -4.02
C GLN A 130 -6.44 4.36 -5.37
N GLY A 131 -7.64 4.42 -5.96
CA GLY A 131 -7.98 3.68 -7.18
C GLY A 131 -7.31 4.24 -8.44
N ASP A 132 -6.79 5.46 -8.39
CA ASP A 132 -5.98 6.09 -9.44
C ASP A 132 -4.49 5.71 -9.36
N GLU A 133 -4.09 4.97 -8.32
CA GLU A 133 -2.70 4.59 -8.10
C GLU A 133 -2.36 3.18 -8.57
N ALA A 134 -1.08 2.96 -8.90
CA ALA A 134 -0.55 1.68 -9.38
C ALA A 134 -0.85 0.51 -8.44
N LYS A 135 -0.81 0.74 -7.13
CA LYS A 135 -1.04 -0.27 -6.09
C LYS A 135 -2.44 -0.91 -6.17
N TRP A 136 -3.46 -0.18 -6.61
CA TRP A 136 -4.81 -0.69 -6.84
C TRP A 136 -5.00 -1.14 -8.30
N GLN A 137 -4.54 -0.35 -9.26
CA GLN A 137 -4.71 -0.64 -10.69
C GLN A 137 -4.00 -1.92 -11.14
N LYS A 138 -2.77 -2.15 -10.65
CA LYS A 138 -1.97 -3.33 -11.00
C LYS A 138 -2.31 -4.58 -10.18
N THR A 139 -3.27 -4.50 -9.28
CA THR A 139 -3.77 -5.63 -8.49
C THR A 139 -5.24 -5.87 -8.74
N TYR A 140 -6.13 -5.09 -8.15
CA TYR A 140 -7.57 -5.27 -8.25
C TYR A 140 -8.09 -5.33 -9.69
N LEU A 141 -7.65 -4.43 -10.59
CA LEU A 141 -8.11 -4.43 -11.98
C LEU A 141 -7.58 -5.63 -12.78
N ILE A 142 -6.43 -6.17 -12.42
CA ILE A 142 -5.80 -7.27 -13.18
C ILE A 142 -6.46 -8.60 -12.86
N GLY A 143 -6.61 -8.98 -11.59
CA GLY A 143 -7.22 -10.26 -11.28
C GLY A 143 -7.03 -10.77 -9.85
N PRO A 144 -7.64 -11.91 -9.53
CA PRO A 144 -7.45 -12.57 -8.25
C PRO A 144 -6.01 -13.12 -8.14
N GLY A 145 -5.46 -13.04 -6.91
CA GLY A 145 -4.11 -13.55 -6.62
C GLY A 145 -2.96 -12.76 -7.23
N VAL A 146 -3.26 -11.62 -7.87
CA VAL A 146 -2.22 -10.72 -8.40
C VAL A 146 -1.65 -9.89 -7.25
N PHE A 147 -0.33 -9.75 -7.25
CA PHE A 147 0.38 -8.80 -6.40
C PHE A 147 1.25 -7.86 -7.23
N PHE A 148 1.52 -6.69 -6.68
CA PHE A 148 2.39 -5.66 -7.23
C PHE A 148 3.37 -5.22 -6.15
N ILE A 149 4.66 -5.18 -6.44
CA ILE A 149 5.71 -4.72 -5.54
C ILE A 149 6.30 -3.46 -6.16
N ASP A 150 6.28 -2.38 -5.39
CA ASP A 150 6.82 -1.09 -5.82
C ASP A 150 8.32 -0.97 -5.49
N GLY A 151 8.95 0.09 -5.98
CA GLY A 151 10.33 0.43 -5.67
C GLY A 151 10.56 0.65 -4.17
N VAL A 152 11.83 0.66 -3.78
CA VAL A 152 12.21 0.97 -2.40
C VAL A 152 12.35 2.47 -2.26
N GLU A 153 11.70 3.04 -1.25
CA GLU A 153 11.78 4.45 -0.88
C GLU A 153 12.08 4.61 0.61
N GLU A 154 12.64 5.74 1.00
CA GLU A 154 12.79 6.07 2.42
C GLU A 154 11.45 6.58 2.98
N ASP A 155 10.95 5.89 3.99
CA ASP A 155 9.74 6.29 4.72
C ASP A 155 9.99 6.26 6.23
N GLY A 156 9.91 7.44 6.85
CA GLY A 156 10.06 7.56 8.30
C GLY A 156 11.40 7.06 8.86
N GLY A 157 12.47 7.12 8.09
CA GLY A 157 13.81 6.70 8.49
C GLY A 157 14.11 5.22 8.24
N VAL A 158 13.25 4.51 7.51
CA VAL A 158 13.47 3.12 7.08
C VAL A 158 13.35 3.01 5.56
N MET A 159 14.09 2.07 4.97
CA MET A 159 13.94 1.73 3.56
C MET A 159 12.75 0.79 3.41
N ALA A 160 11.68 1.26 2.81
CA ALA A 160 10.42 0.53 2.67
C ALA A 160 10.03 0.33 1.21
N SER A 161 9.36 -0.79 0.92
CA SER A 161 8.68 -1.05 -0.35
C SER A 161 7.21 -1.32 -0.08
N GLN A 162 6.33 -0.73 -0.89
CA GLN A 162 4.90 -1.07 -0.84
C GLN A 162 4.63 -2.31 -1.68
N ALA A 163 4.00 -3.29 -1.08
CA ALA A 163 3.52 -4.49 -1.75
C ALA A 163 2.00 -4.55 -1.68
N SER A 164 1.36 -4.70 -2.82
CA SER A 164 -0.10 -4.71 -2.93
C SER A 164 -0.60 -6.04 -3.44
N ILE A 165 -1.75 -6.49 -2.93
CA ILE A 165 -2.34 -7.77 -3.28
C ILE A 165 -3.86 -7.63 -3.43
N THR A 166 -4.42 -8.34 -4.41
CA THR A 166 -5.88 -8.40 -4.59
C THR A 166 -6.53 -9.21 -3.47
N ILE A 167 -7.59 -8.67 -2.88
CA ILE A 167 -8.45 -9.35 -1.91
C ILE A 167 -9.59 -10.03 -2.65
N ASN A 168 -9.72 -11.34 -2.47
CA ASN A 168 -10.79 -12.13 -3.11
C ASN A 168 -11.50 -13.03 -2.11
N ARG A 169 -12.72 -13.42 -2.45
CA ARG A 169 -13.41 -14.55 -1.82
C ARG A 169 -12.84 -15.87 -2.35
N ASP A 170 -13.12 -16.96 -1.67
CA ASP A 170 -12.68 -18.32 -2.05
C ASP A 170 -13.12 -18.73 -3.47
N ASN A 171 -14.22 -18.16 -3.95
CA ASN A 171 -14.71 -18.39 -5.33
C ASN A 171 -14.01 -17.51 -6.41
N GLY A 172 -12.97 -16.77 -6.02
CA GLY A 172 -12.22 -15.87 -6.91
C GLY A 172 -12.88 -14.51 -7.18
N TYR A 173 -14.04 -14.22 -6.56
CA TYR A 173 -14.67 -12.90 -6.69
C TYR A 173 -13.82 -11.83 -5.99
N ARG A 174 -13.38 -10.83 -6.75
CA ARG A 174 -12.54 -9.73 -6.27
C ARG A 174 -13.35 -8.75 -5.42
N LEU A 175 -12.83 -8.42 -4.26
CA LEU A 175 -13.47 -7.48 -3.33
C LEU A 175 -12.77 -6.11 -3.28
N GLY A 176 -11.44 -6.10 -3.37
CA GLY A 176 -10.63 -4.90 -3.23
C GLY A 176 -9.15 -5.25 -3.31
N ALA A 177 -8.30 -4.42 -2.70
CA ALA A 177 -6.88 -4.67 -2.58
C ALA A 177 -6.36 -4.26 -1.19
N ALA A 178 -5.25 -4.86 -0.77
CA ALA A 178 -4.49 -4.43 0.40
C ALA A 178 -3.10 -4.00 -0.04
N THR A 179 -2.59 -2.91 0.54
CA THR A 179 -1.20 -2.50 0.41
C THR A 179 -0.51 -2.60 1.77
N ILE A 180 0.67 -3.18 1.76
CA ILE A 180 1.52 -3.42 2.92
C ILE A 180 2.85 -2.73 2.68
N GLY A 181 3.21 -1.76 3.50
CA GLY A 181 4.55 -1.19 3.54
C GLY A 181 5.47 -2.15 4.28
N ILE A 182 6.58 -2.49 3.67
CA ILE A 182 7.53 -3.48 4.18
C ILE A 182 8.90 -2.84 4.33
N ASN A 183 9.42 -2.82 5.55
CA ASN A 183 10.81 -2.46 5.83
C ASN A 183 11.72 -3.55 5.23
N VAL A 184 12.38 -3.24 4.10
CA VAL A 184 13.20 -4.22 3.38
C VAL A 184 14.48 -4.58 4.11
N GLU A 185 14.95 -3.73 5.04
CA GLU A 185 16.12 -3.99 5.86
C GLU A 185 15.83 -4.99 7.00
N ALA A 186 14.56 -5.09 7.41
CA ALA A 186 14.11 -6.04 8.43
C ALA A 186 13.80 -7.44 7.87
N LEU A 187 13.76 -7.61 6.54
CA LEU A 187 13.58 -8.90 5.89
C LEU A 187 14.85 -9.74 6.00
N LYS A 188 14.68 -10.99 6.47
CA LYS A 188 15.77 -11.96 6.64
C LYS A 188 16.10 -12.70 5.34
#